data_55b98e3f2fa3c3d8d6be8448d85b3f24
#
_entry.id   55b98e3f2fa3c3d8d6be8448d85b3f24
#
_cell.length_a   1.000
_cell.length_b   1.000
_cell.length_c   1.000
_cell.angle_alpha   90.00
_cell.angle_beta   90.00
_cell.angle_gamma   90.00
#
_symmetry.space_group_name_H-M   'P 1'
#
loop_
_entity.id
_entity.type
_entity.pdbx_description
1 polymer ?
#
loop_
_entity_poly.entity_id
_entity_poly.type
_entity_poly.pdbx_seq_one_letter_code
_entity_poly.pdbx_strand_id
1 'polypeptide(L)'
;MKKTNVHNTHDQFVKKSLSALTALALCTAFALPTAASTEDFSAGSDQSYTAPARRVITDKDGTSYVFEDDFVYRISPDDDKTCAVVEYKGSDKFVNIPAEFDGRKVTVIDGWSRREADYSEWDEKHPLGVTMGAFANNKDIEAVIIPDSVTDIEAEAFYGCKSLKSVKFGKGLKTIGGSAFYNCVQLSSVQLPDSVSKIDSCALGFMTADDGQFDILQPGFSITARGGSAAESYAKNAGIKFNSIHESIAKATVSGIKTKAYTGKAITQKITVKLGDKVLKNGTDYTVTYSNNKKIGKAKLTITGKGGYCGSITKEFTINPAKQEIQKLSSRSKGLFIDWRQKDSATGYEVQYSTSSKFDKSSKLVIKNKKTDKATISKLSANKKYYVRTRSYTIVGDKKYYGEWSNVKSAVTKK
;
A
#
# COMPACT_ATOMS: atom_id res chain seq x y z
N MET A 1 -52.58 35.91 34.17
CA MET A 1 -51.35 36.26 33.44
C MET A 1 -50.18 35.65 34.16
N LYS A 2 -49.67 34.52 33.71
CA LYS A 2 -48.35 33.97 34.06
C LYS A 2 -47.99 32.95 32.98
N LYS A 3 -47.00 33.26 32.16
CA LYS A 3 -46.41 32.38 31.17
C LYS A 3 -45.52 31.37 31.85
N THR A 4 -45.74 30.09 31.65
CA THR A 4 -44.89 28.99 32.04
C THR A 4 -43.89 28.70 30.95
N ASN A 5 -42.62 28.90 31.25
CA ASN A 5 -41.51 28.43 30.43
C ASN A 5 -41.28 26.92 30.68
N VAL A 6 -41.31 26.14 29.65
CA VAL A 6 -40.83 24.75 29.66
C VAL A 6 -39.35 24.79 29.33
N HIS A 7 -38.48 24.42 30.26
CA HIS A 7 -37.05 24.28 30.09
C HIS A 7 -36.71 22.85 29.72
N ASN A 8 -35.98 22.76 28.67
CA ASN A 8 -35.38 21.62 28.01
C ASN A 8 -34.33 20.98 28.93
N THR A 9 -34.56 19.74 29.36
CA THR A 9 -33.57 18.90 30.07
C THR A 9 -33.08 17.82 29.11
N HIS A 10 -32.05 18.17 28.32
CA HIS A 10 -31.28 17.15 27.58
C HIS A 10 -29.86 17.68 27.38
N ASP A 11 -29.09 17.73 28.47
CA ASP A 11 -27.63 17.88 28.33
C ASP A 11 -26.94 17.66 29.68
N GLN A 12 -26.83 16.38 30.10
CA GLN A 12 -25.84 15.97 31.11
C GLN A 12 -25.83 14.45 31.24
N PHE A 13 -25.20 13.75 30.28
CA PHE A 13 -24.64 12.41 30.56
C PHE A 13 -23.73 11.98 29.43
N VAL A 14 -22.59 12.61 29.22
CA VAL A 14 -21.42 11.98 28.60
C VAL A 14 -20.15 12.73 29.04
N LYS A 15 -19.69 12.48 30.21
CA LYS A 15 -18.30 12.70 30.61
C LYS A 15 -17.93 11.70 31.68
N LYS A 16 -17.60 10.48 31.29
CA LYS A 16 -16.69 9.60 32.07
C LYS A 16 -16.25 8.43 31.18
N SER A 17 -14.96 8.16 31.29
CA SER A 17 -14.26 6.96 30.76
C SER A 17 -13.93 6.92 29.26
N LEU A 18 -12.89 7.68 28.88
CA LEU A 18 -12.04 7.31 27.79
C LEU A 18 -10.70 6.83 28.35
N SER A 19 -10.68 5.62 28.85
CA SER A 19 -9.44 4.91 29.17
C SER A 19 -9.21 3.84 28.12
N ALA A 20 -8.11 3.98 27.39
CA ALA A 20 -7.33 2.94 26.73
C ALA A 20 -8.11 1.72 26.19
N LEU A 21 -8.77 1.86 25.04
CA LEU A 21 -8.98 0.71 24.16
C LEU A 21 -7.84 0.70 23.14
N THR A 22 -6.88 -0.17 23.37
CA THR A 22 -5.97 -0.67 22.35
C THR A 22 -6.82 -1.18 21.20
N ALA A 23 -6.85 -0.44 20.09
CA ALA A 23 -7.42 -0.89 18.84
C ALA A 23 -6.56 -2.07 18.34
N LEU A 24 -6.89 -3.27 18.79
CA LEU A 24 -6.48 -4.51 18.16
C LEU A 24 -7.34 -4.60 16.89
N ALA A 25 -6.87 -4.01 15.79
CA ALA A 25 -7.46 -4.21 14.49
C ALA A 25 -7.26 -5.69 14.13
N LEU A 26 -8.28 -6.50 14.44
CA LEU A 26 -8.40 -7.84 13.90
C LEU A 26 -8.55 -7.69 12.40
N CYS A 27 -7.47 -7.92 11.65
CA CYS A 27 -7.57 -8.41 10.29
C CYS A 27 -8.12 -9.83 10.38
N THR A 28 -9.42 -9.98 10.58
CA THR A 28 -10.08 -11.24 10.30
C THR A 28 -9.92 -11.45 8.80
N ALA A 29 -9.09 -12.43 8.44
CA ALA A 29 -9.18 -13.04 7.15
C ALA A 29 -10.61 -13.63 7.07
N PHE A 30 -11.53 -12.88 6.47
CA PHE A 30 -12.72 -13.50 5.94
C PHE A 30 -12.20 -14.49 4.89
N ALA A 31 -12.29 -15.77 5.22
CA ALA A 31 -12.24 -16.80 4.22
C ALA A 31 -13.28 -16.38 3.18
N LEU A 32 -12.83 -16.06 1.98
CA LEU A 32 -13.67 -15.99 0.82
C LEU A 32 -14.48 -17.30 0.83
N PRO A 33 -15.79 -17.28 0.53
CA PRO A 33 -16.44 -18.51 0.18
C PRO A 33 -15.54 -19.17 -0.86
N THR A 34 -15.00 -20.32 -0.53
CA THR A 34 -14.23 -21.15 -1.44
C THR A 34 -15.01 -21.17 -2.74
N ALA A 35 -14.36 -20.65 -3.80
CA ALA A 35 -14.86 -20.83 -5.14
C ALA A 35 -15.33 -22.28 -5.23
N ALA A 36 -16.55 -22.46 -5.70
CA ALA A 36 -17.10 -23.77 -5.98
C ALA A 36 -16.00 -24.63 -6.59
N SER A 37 -15.81 -25.80 -6.00
CA SER A 37 -14.92 -26.83 -6.49
C SER A 37 -14.87 -26.81 -8.00
N THR A 38 -13.66 -26.90 -8.55
CA THR A 38 -13.45 -27.30 -9.93
C THR A 38 -14.05 -28.68 -10.11
N GLU A 39 -15.36 -28.75 -10.32
CA GLU A 39 -15.94 -29.94 -10.89
C GLU A 39 -15.50 -29.99 -12.35
N ASP A 40 -14.83 -31.08 -12.69
CA ASP A 40 -14.53 -31.50 -14.04
C ASP A 40 -15.81 -31.45 -14.88
N PHE A 41 -15.94 -30.40 -15.68
CA PHE A 41 -16.94 -30.40 -16.74
C PHE A 41 -16.42 -31.28 -17.87
N SER A 42 -16.68 -32.59 -17.78
CA SER A 42 -16.63 -33.44 -18.93
C SER A 42 -17.67 -32.94 -19.93
N ALA A 43 -17.19 -32.49 -21.07
CA ALA A 43 -17.98 -32.13 -22.22
C ALA A 43 -18.95 -33.28 -22.56
N GLY A 44 -20.26 -33.02 -22.37
CA GLY A 44 -21.29 -33.82 -23.02
C GLY A 44 -21.25 -33.54 -24.50
N SER A 45 -20.68 -34.45 -25.26
CA SER A 45 -20.78 -34.49 -26.70
C SER A 45 -22.19 -34.92 -27.07
N ASP A 46 -22.95 -34.02 -27.71
CA ASP A 46 -23.66 -34.36 -28.94
C ASP A 46 -24.56 -33.20 -29.42
N GLN A 47 -24.00 -32.33 -30.23
CA GLN A 47 -24.67 -31.73 -31.40
C GLN A 47 -23.57 -31.24 -32.34
N SER A 48 -23.59 -31.68 -33.55
CA SER A 48 -22.68 -31.25 -34.62
C SER A 48 -22.89 -29.76 -34.96
N TYR A 49 -22.32 -28.89 -34.13
CA TYR A 49 -22.19 -27.46 -34.42
C TYR A 49 -21.02 -27.36 -35.41
N THR A 50 -21.31 -27.20 -36.70
CA THR A 50 -20.30 -26.76 -37.66
C THR A 50 -20.02 -25.31 -37.34
N ALA A 51 -18.89 -25.02 -36.69
CA ALA A 51 -18.43 -23.67 -36.48
C ALA A 51 -18.54 -22.87 -37.80
N PRO A 52 -19.07 -21.66 -37.80
CA PRO A 52 -19.14 -20.85 -38.99
C PRO A 52 -17.74 -20.67 -39.53
N ALA A 53 -17.56 -20.86 -40.85
CA ALA A 53 -16.26 -20.74 -41.50
C ALA A 53 -15.64 -19.36 -41.17
N ARG A 54 -14.39 -19.34 -40.75
CA ARG A 54 -13.64 -18.10 -40.49
C ARG A 54 -13.84 -17.10 -41.61
N ARG A 55 -14.39 -15.92 -41.31
CA ARG A 55 -14.62 -14.86 -42.29
C ARG A 55 -13.79 -13.64 -41.87
N VAL A 56 -13.13 -13.02 -42.86
CA VAL A 56 -12.36 -11.78 -42.66
C VAL A 56 -12.95 -10.69 -43.55
N ILE A 57 -13.17 -9.53 -42.99
CA ILE A 57 -13.60 -8.33 -43.69
C ILE A 57 -12.60 -7.25 -43.37
N THR A 58 -12.03 -6.59 -44.37
CA THR A 58 -11.10 -5.47 -44.18
C THR A 58 -11.76 -4.20 -44.66
N ASP A 59 -11.80 -3.18 -43.81
CA ASP A 59 -12.35 -1.88 -44.18
C ASP A 59 -11.39 -1.04 -45.03
N LYS A 60 -11.83 0.11 -45.50
CA LYS A 60 -11.04 1.02 -46.33
C LYS A 60 -9.78 1.54 -45.70
N ASP A 61 -9.70 1.55 -44.34
CA ASP A 61 -8.57 2.03 -43.57
C ASP A 61 -7.58 0.88 -43.23
N GLY A 62 -7.82 -0.33 -43.78
CA GLY A 62 -6.98 -1.51 -43.60
C GLY A 62 -7.26 -2.27 -42.30
N THR A 63 -8.21 -1.85 -41.48
CA THR A 63 -8.60 -2.57 -40.27
C THR A 63 -9.32 -3.85 -40.65
N SER A 64 -8.89 -4.98 -40.09
CA SER A 64 -9.51 -6.28 -40.35
C SER A 64 -10.41 -6.71 -39.22
N TYR A 65 -11.61 -7.17 -39.57
CA TYR A 65 -12.59 -7.78 -38.67
C TYR A 65 -12.63 -9.27 -38.95
N VAL A 66 -12.29 -10.07 -37.96
CA VAL A 66 -12.21 -11.52 -38.10
C VAL A 66 -13.32 -12.16 -37.29
N PHE A 67 -14.19 -12.89 -37.95
CA PHE A 67 -15.26 -13.68 -37.37
C PHE A 67 -14.74 -15.10 -37.14
N GLU A 68 -14.68 -15.50 -35.89
CA GLU A 68 -14.23 -16.85 -35.54
C GLU A 68 -14.96 -17.30 -34.27
N ASP A 69 -15.54 -18.47 -34.33
CA ASP A 69 -16.49 -18.96 -33.33
C ASP A 69 -17.57 -17.92 -33.03
N ASP A 70 -17.83 -17.67 -31.77
CA ASP A 70 -18.81 -16.69 -31.32
C ASP A 70 -18.27 -15.25 -31.21
N PHE A 71 -17.00 -15.03 -31.54
CA PHE A 71 -16.36 -13.72 -31.40
C PHE A 71 -16.05 -13.05 -32.72
N VAL A 72 -16.11 -11.73 -32.70
CA VAL A 72 -15.57 -10.89 -33.75
C VAL A 72 -14.40 -10.09 -33.18
N TYR A 73 -13.25 -10.21 -33.83
CA TYR A 73 -12.04 -9.50 -33.43
C TYR A 73 -11.71 -8.38 -34.41
N ARG A 74 -11.22 -7.27 -33.89
CA ARG A 74 -10.69 -6.16 -34.68
C ARG A 74 -9.16 -6.16 -34.58
N ILE A 75 -8.50 -6.11 -35.73
CA ILE A 75 -7.05 -6.03 -35.87
C ILE A 75 -6.71 -4.73 -36.58
N SER A 76 -5.94 -3.85 -35.91
CA SER A 76 -5.46 -2.60 -36.51
C SER A 76 -4.33 -2.90 -37.51
N PRO A 77 -4.28 -2.18 -38.64
CA PRO A 77 -3.16 -2.32 -39.59
C PRO A 77 -1.82 -1.87 -38.97
N ASP A 78 -1.86 -0.99 -37.97
CA ASP A 78 -0.67 -0.43 -37.30
C ASP A 78 -0.17 -1.27 -36.13
N ASP A 79 -0.90 -2.30 -35.71
CA ASP A 79 -0.54 -3.18 -34.58
C ASP A 79 -0.83 -4.65 -34.90
N ASP A 80 0.23 -5.40 -35.14
CA ASP A 80 0.20 -6.84 -35.44
C ASP A 80 0.27 -7.73 -34.19
N LYS A 81 0.38 -7.14 -32.98
CA LYS A 81 0.61 -7.86 -31.71
C LYS A 81 -0.62 -7.94 -30.83
N THR A 82 -1.57 -7.03 -31.02
CA THR A 82 -2.78 -6.96 -30.22
C THR A 82 -4.02 -6.96 -31.08
N CYS A 83 -5.16 -7.27 -30.45
CA CYS A 83 -6.49 -7.16 -31.07
C CYS A 83 -7.52 -6.79 -30.01
N ALA A 84 -8.72 -6.37 -30.48
CA ALA A 84 -9.86 -6.09 -29.67
C ALA A 84 -11.00 -7.08 -29.94
N VAL A 85 -11.76 -7.44 -28.92
CA VAL A 85 -13.06 -8.10 -29.10
C VAL A 85 -14.10 -7.01 -29.36
N VAL A 86 -14.74 -7.06 -30.52
CA VAL A 86 -15.72 -6.03 -30.95
C VAL A 86 -17.16 -6.50 -30.93
N GLU A 87 -17.40 -7.82 -30.95
CA GLU A 87 -18.73 -8.39 -30.86
C GLU A 87 -18.67 -9.82 -30.32
N TYR A 88 -19.63 -10.21 -29.51
CA TYR A 88 -19.92 -11.58 -29.10
C TYR A 88 -21.32 -11.99 -29.55
N LYS A 89 -21.41 -13.03 -30.37
CA LYS A 89 -22.64 -13.53 -31.01
C LYS A 89 -23.19 -14.79 -30.35
N GLY A 90 -22.45 -15.38 -29.42
CA GLY A 90 -22.84 -16.57 -28.73
C GLY A 90 -23.98 -16.38 -27.74
N SER A 91 -24.60 -17.48 -27.37
CA SER A 91 -25.67 -17.57 -26.36
C SER A 91 -25.24 -18.26 -25.07
N ASP A 92 -23.92 -18.46 -24.88
CA ASP A 92 -23.39 -19.12 -23.71
C ASP A 92 -23.65 -18.29 -22.44
N LYS A 93 -24.04 -19.01 -21.38
CA LYS A 93 -24.23 -18.38 -20.06
C LYS A 93 -22.91 -18.03 -19.39
N PHE A 94 -21.84 -18.75 -19.70
CA PHE A 94 -20.51 -18.63 -19.11
C PHE A 94 -19.49 -18.35 -20.20
N VAL A 95 -19.06 -17.12 -20.33
CA VAL A 95 -18.14 -16.69 -21.39
C VAL A 95 -16.75 -16.52 -20.82
N ASN A 96 -15.79 -17.23 -21.39
CA ASN A 96 -14.38 -17.02 -21.15
C ASN A 96 -13.77 -16.30 -22.36
N ILE A 97 -13.47 -15.03 -22.22
CA ILE A 97 -12.87 -14.24 -23.29
C ILE A 97 -11.43 -14.76 -23.51
N PRO A 98 -11.05 -15.12 -24.73
CA PRO A 98 -9.71 -15.61 -25.03
C PRO A 98 -8.64 -14.56 -24.70
N ALA A 99 -7.51 -15.01 -24.12
CA ALA A 99 -6.38 -14.11 -23.82
C ALA A 99 -5.59 -13.71 -25.09
N GLU A 100 -5.65 -14.58 -26.09
CA GLU A 100 -4.97 -14.42 -27.39
C GLU A 100 -5.89 -14.89 -28.50
N PHE A 101 -5.75 -14.24 -29.65
CA PHE A 101 -6.40 -14.60 -30.89
C PHE A 101 -5.39 -14.49 -32.03
N ASP A 102 -5.19 -15.58 -32.78
CA ASP A 102 -4.30 -15.64 -33.93
C ASP A 102 -2.86 -15.14 -33.63
N GLY A 103 -2.33 -15.52 -32.42
CA GLY A 103 -1.03 -15.07 -31.93
C GLY A 103 -0.98 -13.62 -31.41
N ARG A 104 -2.11 -12.91 -31.41
CA ARG A 104 -2.25 -11.54 -30.90
C ARG A 104 -2.91 -11.55 -29.53
N LYS A 105 -2.43 -10.70 -28.64
CA LYS A 105 -3.07 -10.53 -27.32
C LYS A 105 -4.38 -9.78 -27.44
N VAL A 106 -5.43 -10.28 -26.81
CA VAL A 106 -6.68 -9.55 -26.65
C VAL A 106 -6.47 -8.53 -25.54
N THR A 107 -6.41 -7.24 -25.88
CA THR A 107 -6.10 -6.16 -24.95
C THR A 107 -7.28 -5.23 -24.70
N VAL A 108 -8.28 -5.22 -25.55
CA VAL A 108 -9.44 -4.33 -25.49
C VAL A 108 -10.73 -5.13 -25.65
N ILE A 109 -11.72 -4.83 -24.80
CA ILE A 109 -13.11 -5.17 -25.05
C ILE A 109 -13.76 -3.89 -25.56
N ASP A 110 -14.14 -3.91 -26.83
CA ASP A 110 -14.57 -2.73 -27.57
C ASP A 110 -15.94 -2.24 -27.07
N GLY A 111 -16.10 -0.94 -27.08
CA GLY A 111 -17.29 -0.26 -26.70
C GLY A 111 -18.01 0.37 -27.87
N TRP A 112 -18.99 1.21 -27.53
CA TRP A 112 -19.63 2.09 -28.50
C TRP A 112 -18.61 3.16 -28.88
N SER A 113 -17.94 2.98 -30.01
CA SER A 113 -17.17 4.06 -30.62
C SER A 113 -18.15 4.95 -31.38
N ARG A 114 -18.27 6.23 -30.97
CA ARG A 114 -18.66 7.26 -31.90
C ARG A 114 -17.58 7.36 -32.98
N ARG A 115 -17.51 6.40 -33.88
CA ARG A 115 -17.09 6.72 -35.22
C ARG A 115 -18.22 7.65 -35.72
N GLU A 116 -17.85 8.81 -36.23
CA GLU A 116 -18.76 9.67 -36.96
C GLU A 116 -19.40 8.81 -38.05
N ALA A 117 -20.35 8.01 -37.64
CA ALA A 117 -21.28 7.37 -38.56
C ALA A 117 -22.09 8.54 -39.08
N ASP A 118 -21.75 9.02 -40.22
CA ASP A 118 -22.69 9.78 -41.04
C ASP A 118 -23.92 8.87 -41.18
N TYR A 119 -24.95 9.16 -40.39
CA TYR A 119 -26.22 8.40 -40.37
C TYR A 119 -26.94 8.36 -41.73
N SER A 120 -26.37 9.01 -42.75
CA SER A 120 -26.89 9.07 -44.11
C SER A 120 -26.52 7.91 -45.01
N GLU A 121 -25.54 7.08 -44.63
CA GLU A 121 -25.10 5.93 -45.43
C GLU A 121 -25.24 4.58 -44.67
N TRP A 122 -26.48 4.17 -44.42
CA TRP A 122 -26.83 2.77 -44.15
C TRP A 122 -26.70 1.95 -45.44
N ASP A 123 -25.48 1.55 -45.78
CA ASP A 123 -25.32 0.68 -46.93
C ASP A 123 -24.35 -0.49 -46.63
N GLU A 124 -24.26 -1.44 -47.55
CA GLU A 124 -23.49 -2.68 -47.45
C GLU A 124 -22.00 -2.52 -47.15
N LYS A 125 -21.50 -1.29 -46.92
CA LYS A 125 -20.08 -0.97 -46.69
C LYS A 125 -19.72 -0.96 -45.20
N HIS A 126 -20.65 -1.06 -44.26
CA HIS A 126 -20.41 -1.20 -42.85
C HIS A 126 -20.78 -2.62 -42.41
N PRO A 127 -19.83 -3.58 -42.43
CA PRO A 127 -20.13 -5.01 -42.24
C PRO A 127 -20.65 -5.40 -40.87
N LEU A 128 -20.56 -4.49 -39.90
CA LEU A 128 -21.00 -4.74 -38.53
C LEU A 128 -22.25 -3.94 -38.12
N GLY A 129 -22.72 -3.01 -38.95
CA GLY A 129 -23.76 -2.05 -38.54
C GLY A 129 -23.32 -1.13 -37.40
N VAL A 130 -24.26 -0.45 -36.74
CA VAL A 130 -23.98 0.28 -35.51
C VAL A 130 -23.85 -0.76 -34.37
N THR A 131 -22.66 -1.20 -34.06
CA THR A 131 -22.43 -2.04 -32.91
C THR A 131 -22.42 -1.18 -31.67
N MET A 132 -23.40 -1.37 -30.80
CA MET A 132 -23.28 -1.07 -29.38
C MET A 132 -22.08 -1.90 -28.88
N GLY A 133 -21.59 -1.69 -27.65
CA GLY A 133 -20.41 -2.41 -27.15
C GLY A 133 -20.43 -3.93 -27.37
N ALA A 134 -19.26 -4.53 -27.32
CA ALA A 134 -18.99 -5.92 -27.73
C ALA A 134 -19.96 -6.99 -27.20
N PHE A 135 -20.50 -6.78 -25.99
CA PHE A 135 -21.45 -7.67 -25.34
C PHE A 135 -22.82 -6.98 -25.09
N ALA A 136 -23.00 -5.78 -25.59
CA ALA A 136 -24.17 -4.96 -25.24
C ALA A 136 -25.49 -5.68 -25.53
N ASN A 137 -26.42 -5.57 -24.57
CA ASN A 137 -27.76 -6.18 -24.63
C ASN A 137 -27.79 -7.72 -24.76
N ASN A 138 -26.68 -8.41 -24.51
CA ASN A 138 -26.72 -9.86 -24.43
C ASN A 138 -27.55 -10.30 -23.22
N LYS A 139 -28.58 -11.13 -23.50
CA LYS A 139 -29.58 -11.57 -22.50
C LYS A 139 -29.23 -12.89 -21.83
N ASP A 140 -28.29 -13.62 -22.40
CA ASP A 140 -27.99 -15.01 -22.02
C ASP A 140 -26.83 -15.12 -21.07
N ILE A 141 -25.85 -14.22 -21.16
CA ILE A 141 -24.64 -14.23 -20.36
C ILE A 141 -24.94 -14.03 -18.87
N GLU A 142 -24.57 -15.03 -18.05
CA GLU A 142 -24.66 -14.97 -16.60
C GLU A 142 -23.30 -14.69 -15.92
N ALA A 143 -22.19 -15.13 -16.54
CA ALA A 143 -20.84 -14.88 -16.01
C ALA A 143 -19.80 -14.68 -17.12
N VAL A 144 -18.84 -13.78 -16.87
CA VAL A 144 -17.75 -13.49 -17.81
C VAL A 144 -16.40 -13.57 -17.08
N ILE A 145 -15.43 -14.22 -17.72
CA ILE A 145 -14.02 -14.19 -17.33
C ILE A 145 -13.27 -13.32 -18.33
N ILE A 146 -12.70 -12.21 -17.85
CA ILE A 146 -11.86 -11.30 -18.61
C ILE A 146 -10.40 -11.67 -18.34
N PRO A 147 -9.59 -11.95 -19.37
CA PRO A 147 -8.22 -12.42 -19.21
C PRO A 147 -7.27 -11.31 -18.72
N ASP A 148 -6.12 -11.73 -18.17
CA ASP A 148 -5.08 -10.81 -17.66
C ASP A 148 -4.46 -9.91 -18.75
N SER A 149 -4.61 -10.26 -20.04
CA SER A 149 -4.14 -9.49 -21.17
C SER A 149 -4.97 -8.23 -21.46
N VAL A 150 -6.25 -8.22 -21.06
CA VAL A 150 -7.14 -7.07 -21.27
C VAL A 150 -6.73 -5.92 -20.36
N THR A 151 -6.49 -4.76 -20.97
CA THR A 151 -6.15 -3.52 -20.30
C THR A 151 -7.30 -2.54 -20.26
N ASP A 152 -8.19 -2.58 -21.23
CA ASP A 152 -9.25 -1.60 -21.39
C ASP A 152 -10.60 -2.28 -21.71
N ILE A 153 -11.62 -1.89 -20.96
CA ILE A 153 -13.01 -2.15 -21.25
C ILE A 153 -13.59 -0.81 -21.65
N GLU A 154 -14.00 -0.67 -22.90
CA GLU A 154 -14.48 0.60 -23.43
C GLU A 154 -15.91 0.93 -23.01
N ALA A 155 -16.39 2.13 -23.40
CA ALA A 155 -17.71 2.60 -23.01
C ALA A 155 -18.80 1.66 -23.55
N GLU A 156 -19.79 1.34 -22.69
CA GLU A 156 -20.96 0.51 -23.04
C GLU A 156 -20.66 -0.95 -23.44
N ALA A 157 -19.43 -1.44 -23.23
CA ALA A 157 -19.00 -2.79 -23.66
C ALA A 157 -19.95 -3.92 -23.21
N PHE A 158 -20.52 -3.83 -22.01
CA PHE A 158 -21.51 -4.77 -21.44
C PHE A 158 -22.85 -4.08 -21.10
N TYR A 159 -23.16 -2.97 -21.76
CA TYR A 159 -24.41 -2.24 -21.54
C TYR A 159 -25.62 -3.17 -21.67
N GLY A 160 -26.54 -3.14 -20.71
CA GLY A 160 -27.78 -3.89 -20.79
C GLY A 160 -27.68 -5.42 -20.69
N CYS A 161 -26.57 -5.97 -20.24
CA CYS A 161 -26.42 -7.40 -19.93
C CYS A 161 -27.21 -7.75 -18.67
N LYS A 162 -28.55 -7.81 -18.79
CA LYS A 162 -29.48 -7.93 -17.66
C LYS A 162 -29.36 -9.23 -16.88
N SER A 163 -28.87 -10.31 -17.50
CA SER A 163 -28.66 -11.63 -16.84
C SER A 163 -27.29 -11.78 -16.21
N LEU A 164 -26.36 -10.84 -16.43
CA LEU A 164 -24.97 -10.92 -15.93
C LEU A 164 -24.95 -10.81 -14.40
N LYS A 165 -24.50 -11.88 -13.74
CA LYS A 165 -24.42 -12.00 -12.27
C LYS A 165 -23.00 -11.82 -11.72
N SER A 166 -21.98 -12.17 -12.52
CA SER A 166 -20.59 -12.12 -12.08
C SER A 166 -19.62 -11.79 -13.21
N VAL A 167 -18.57 -11.04 -12.84
CA VAL A 167 -17.45 -10.73 -13.74
C VAL A 167 -16.16 -10.97 -12.97
N LYS A 168 -15.27 -11.81 -13.55
CA LYS A 168 -13.91 -11.98 -13.08
C LYS A 168 -12.97 -11.12 -13.92
N PHE A 169 -12.48 -10.04 -13.36
CA PHE A 169 -11.55 -9.13 -14.03
C PHE A 169 -10.12 -9.65 -14.00
N GLY A 170 -9.44 -9.58 -15.14
CA GLY A 170 -8.02 -9.86 -15.27
C GLY A 170 -7.14 -8.84 -14.54
N LYS A 171 -5.95 -9.26 -14.11
CA LYS A 171 -5.02 -8.42 -13.34
C LYS A 171 -4.37 -7.29 -14.16
N GLY A 172 -4.49 -7.33 -15.50
CA GLY A 172 -3.98 -6.31 -16.41
C GLY A 172 -4.88 -5.10 -16.58
N LEU A 173 -6.16 -5.20 -16.16
CA LEU A 173 -7.18 -4.17 -16.40
C LEU A 173 -6.80 -2.82 -15.79
N LYS A 174 -6.81 -1.76 -16.61
CA LYS A 174 -6.46 -0.37 -16.23
C LYS A 174 -7.64 0.57 -16.30
N THR A 175 -8.49 0.42 -17.34
CA THR A 175 -9.58 1.34 -17.62
C THR A 175 -10.90 0.62 -17.73
N ILE A 176 -11.96 1.22 -17.13
CA ILE A 176 -13.36 0.85 -17.34
C ILE A 176 -14.08 2.09 -17.86
N GLY A 177 -14.56 2.03 -19.09
CA GLY A 177 -15.22 3.12 -19.81
C GLY A 177 -16.60 3.46 -19.26
N GLY A 178 -17.13 4.61 -19.67
CA GLY A 178 -18.42 5.09 -19.22
C GLY A 178 -19.56 4.12 -19.58
N SER A 179 -20.49 3.92 -18.65
CA SER A 179 -21.64 3.01 -18.83
C SER A 179 -21.27 1.57 -19.22
N ALA A 180 -20.01 1.15 -19.02
CA ALA A 180 -19.52 -0.17 -19.47
C ALA A 180 -20.40 -1.33 -18.95
N PHE A 181 -20.91 -1.26 -17.71
CA PHE A 181 -21.82 -2.23 -17.10
C PHE A 181 -23.15 -1.60 -16.68
N TYR A 182 -23.58 -0.58 -17.41
CA TYR A 182 -24.86 0.06 -17.16
C TYR A 182 -26.02 -0.90 -17.45
N ASN A 183 -27.08 -0.88 -16.63
CA ASN A 183 -28.21 -1.82 -16.72
C ASN A 183 -27.87 -3.32 -16.59
N CYS A 184 -26.73 -3.67 -15.99
CA CYS A 184 -26.43 -5.04 -15.58
C CYS A 184 -27.11 -5.37 -14.25
N VAL A 185 -28.43 -5.38 -14.24
CA VAL A 185 -29.27 -5.38 -13.02
C VAL A 185 -29.12 -6.61 -12.12
N GLN A 186 -28.58 -7.71 -12.61
CA GLN A 186 -28.27 -8.90 -11.80
C GLN A 186 -26.86 -8.88 -11.20
N LEU A 187 -25.99 -7.94 -11.64
CA LEU A 187 -24.61 -7.81 -11.15
C LEU A 187 -24.60 -7.05 -9.82
N SER A 188 -24.74 -7.77 -8.71
CA SER A 188 -24.86 -7.17 -7.37
C SER A 188 -23.55 -6.68 -6.76
N SER A 189 -22.41 -7.16 -7.26
CA SER A 189 -21.11 -6.72 -6.78
C SER A 189 -20.00 -7.04 -7.77
N VAL A 190 -18.89 -6.29 -7.66
CA VAL A 190 -17.66 -6.55 -8.40
C VAL A 190 -16.44 -6.49 -7.49
N GLN A 191 -15.42 -7.31 -7.81
CA GLN A 191 -14.09 -7.19 -7.22
C GLN A 191 -13.11 -6.71 -8.28
N LEU A 192 -12.54 -5.52 -8.07
CA LEU A 192 -11.63 -4.90 -9.03
C LEU A 192 -10.15 -5.15 -8.64
N PRO A 193 -9.29 -5.43 -9.64
CA PRO A 193 -7.86 -5.62 -9.41
C PRO A 193 -7.16 -4.28 -9.10
N ASP A 194 -5.98 -4.38 -8.46
CA ASP A 194 -5.16 -3.21 -8.07
C ASP A 194 -4.64 -2.38 -9.27
N SER A 195 -4.66 -2.97 -10.46
CA SER A 195 -4.22 -2.34 -11.70
C SER A 195 -5.18 -1.25 -12.21
N VAL A 196 -6.46 -1.29 -11.80
CA VAL A 196 -7.47 -0.30 -12.24
C VAL A 196 -7.09 1.08 -11.74
N SER A 197 -6.85 1.97 -12.70
CA SER A 197 -6.45 3.36 -12.46
C SER A 197 -7.49 4.38 -12.89
N LYS A 198 -8.45 3.98 -13.73
CA LYS A 198 -9.51 4.86 -14.27
C LYS A 198 -10.83 4.10 -14.36
N ILE A 199 -11.89 4.73 -13.85
CA ILE A 199 -13.28 4.28 -14.00
C ILE A 199 -14.10 5.51 -14.37
N ASP A 200 -14.71 5.47 -15.52
CA ASP A 200 -15.49 6.60 -16.05
C ASP A 200 -16.91 6.63 -15.45
N SER A 201 -17.68 7.68 -15.78
CA SER A 201 -19.02 7.92 -15.22
C SER A 201 -19.98 6.77 -15.54
N CYS A 202 -20.85 6.44 -14.58
CA CYS A 202 -21.87 5.39 -14.68
C CYS A 202 -21.36 4.00 -15.10
N ALA A 203 -20.03 3.77 -15.05
CA ALA A 203 -19.39 2.53 -15.52
C ALA A 203 -19.88 1.28 -14.79
N LEU A 204 -20.18 1.38 -13.49
CA LEU A 204 -20.52 0.27 -12.61
C LEU A 204 -21.65 0.68 -11.65
N GLY A 205 -22.63 -0.21 -11.44
CA GLY A 205 -23.67 -0.07 -10.42
C GLY A 205 -24.73 0.99 -10.72
N PHE A 206 -24.94 1.34 -11.99
CA PHE A 206 -25.98 2.24 -12.44
C PHE A 206 -26.99 1.52 -13.32
N MET A 207 -28.23 1.97 -13.26
CA MET A 207 -29.34 1.48 -14.06
C MET A 207 -30.32 2.62 -14.37
N THR A 208 -31.13 2.43 -15.38
CA THR A 208 -32.27 3.35 -15.70
C THR A 208 -33.36 3.18 -14.66
N ALA A 209 -33.92 4.26 -14.16
CA ALA A 209 -35.10 4.23 -13.30
C ALA A 209 -36.30 3.62 -14.01
N ASP A 210 -37.32 3.18 -13.25
CA ASP A 210 -38.52 2.55 -13.80
C ASP A 210 -39.32 3.47 -14.76
N ASP A 211 -39.19 4.78 -14.57
CA ASP A 211 -39.79 5.78 -15.45
C ASP A 211 -38.99 6.05 -16.74
N GLY A 212 -37.79 5.47 -16.86
CA GLY A 212 -36.91 5.60 -18.01
C GLY A 212 -36.24 6.97 -18.17
N GLN A 213 -36.39 7.90 -17.19
CA GLN A 213 -35.96 9.29 -17.36
C GLN A 213 -34.60 9.58 -16.66
N PHE A 214 -34.21 8.82 -15.63
CA PHE A 214 -33.06 9.14 -14.83
C PHE A 214 -32.16 7.92 -14.57
N ASP A 215 -30.87 8.19 -14.48
CA ASP A 215 -29.88 7.21 -14.01
C ASP A 215 -29.97 7.09 -12.49
N ILE A 216 -30.14 5.89 -11.99
CA ILE A 216 -30.17 5.61 -10.56
C ILE A 216 -29.09 4.58 -10.19
N LEU A 217 -28.70 4.59 -8.92
CA LEU A 217 -27.85 3.53 -8.39
C LEU A 217 -28.63 2.22 -8.29
N GLN A 218 -28.01 1.14 -8.73
CA GLN A 218 -28.55 -0.20 -8.54
C GLN A 218 -28.62 -0.53 -7.06
N PRO A 219 -29.81 -0.87 -6.52
CA PRO A 219 -29.97 -1.15 -5.11
C PRO A 219 -29.05 -2.30 -4.63
N GLY A 220 -28.28 -2.04 -3.55
CA GLY A 220 -27.41 -3.05 -2.94
C GLY A 220 -26.09 -3.33 -3.68
N PHE A 221 -25.82 -2.69 -4.81
CA PHE A 221 -24.57 -2.86 -5.53
C PHE A 221 -23.36 -2.47 -4.67
N SER A 222 -22.26 -3.22 -4.79
CA SER A 222 -21.05 -2.93 -4.04
C SER A 222 -19.77 -3.21 -4.84
N ILE A 223 -18.73 -2.43 -4.55
CA ILE A 223 -17.41 -2.59 -5.14
C ILE A 223 -16.45 -3.04 -4.05
N THR A 224 -15.70 -4.11 -4.32
CA THR A 224 -14.62 -4.61 -3.47
C THR A 224 -13.29 -4.35 -4.16
N ALA A 225 -12.40 -3.59 -3.54
CA ALA A 225 -11.06 -3.32 -4.06
C ALA A 225 -10.10 -2.86 -2.95
N ARG A 226 -8.84 -2.60 -3.33
CA ARG A 226 -7.87 -2.07 -2.40
C ARG A 226 -8.25 -0.67 -1.91
N GLY A 227 -8.13 -0.42 -0.61
CA GLY A 227 -8.27 0.92 -0.03
C GLY A 227 -7.25 1.90 -0.62
N GLY A 228 -7.69 3.13 -0.92
CA GLY A 228 -6.88 4.17 -1.58
C GLY A 228 -6.77 4.04 -3.10
N SER A 229 -7.55 3.14 -3.73
CA SER A 229 -7.57 2.93 -5.17
C SER A 229 -8.51 3.90 -5.92
N ALA A 230 -8.43 3.90 -7.25
CA ALA A 230 -9.39 4.59 -8.11
C ALA A 230 -10.82 4.06 -7.90
N ALA A 231 -10.96 2.76 -7.60
CA ALA A 231 -12.24 2.12 -7.29
C ALA A 231 -12.90 2.69 -6.02
N GLU A 232 -12.12 2.97 -4.96
CA GLU A 232 -12.66 3.64 -3.76
C GLU A 232 -13.14 5.05 -4.08
N SER A 233 -12.34 5.79 -4.87
CA SER A 233 -12.68 7.16 -5.27
C SER A 233 -13.96 7.18 -6.11
N TYR A 234 -14.08 6.28 -7.07
CA TYR A 234 -15.28 6.12 -7.89
C TYR A 234 -16.50 5.79 -7.02
N ALA A 235 -16.41 4.74 -6.19
CA ALA A 235 -17.50 4.31 -5.32
C ALA A 235 -17.98 5.43 -4.39
N LYS A 236 -17.04 6.17 -3.79
CA LYS A 236 -17.35 7.31 -2.92
C LYS A 236 -18.06 8.44 -3.65
N ASN A 237 -17.59 8.80 -4.84
CA ASN A 237 -18.20 9.87 -5.64
C ASN A 237 -19.59 9.48 -6.15
N ALA A 238 -19.79 8.22 -6.46
CA ALA A 238 -21.06 7.67 -6.95
C ALA A 238 -22.04 7.30 -5.82
N GLY A 239 -21.64 7.29 -4.55
CA GLY A 239 -22.47 6.83 -3.44
C GLY A 239 -22.63 5.31 -3.36
N ILE A 240 -21.75 4.54 -4.00
CA ILE A 240 -21.75 3.07 -4.02
C ILE A 240 -21.07 2.53 -2.76
N LYS A 241 -21.60 1.43 -2.19
CA LYS A 241 -20.98 0.72 -1.07
C LYS A 241 -19.61 0.20 -1.46
N PHE A 242 -18.56 0.59 -0.70
CA PHE A 242 -17.20 0.15 -0.91
C PHE A 242 -16.72 -0.80 0.18
N ASN A 243 -16.23 -1.98 -0.22
CA ASN A 243 -15.62 -2.97 0.66
C ASN A 243 -14.11 -2.95 0.44
N SER A 244 -13.36 -2.45 1.43
CA SER A 244 -11.90 -2.29 1.30
C SER A 244 -11.17 -3.60 1.57
N ILE A 245 -10.30 -4.01 0.66
CA ILE A 245 -9.30 -5.06 0.88
C ILE A 245 -8.05 -4.40 1.45
N HIS A 246 -7.59 -4.88 2.60
CA HIS A 246 -6.36 -4.42 3.25
C HIS A 246 -5.34 -5.56 3.33
N GLU A 247 -4.14 -5.30 2.84
CA GLU A 247 -3.03 -6.23 2.96
C GLU A 247 -2.30 -6.02 4.30
N SER A 248 -2.08 -7.09 5.06
CA SER A 248 -1.41 -6.98 6.37
C SER A 248 0.09 -6.72 6.22
N ILE A 249 0.58 -5.67 6.89
CA ILE A 249 2.02 -5.38 6.97
C ILE A 249 2.76 -6.22 8.01
N ALA A 250 2.09 -7.13 8.72
CA ALA A 250 2.72 -7.92 9.79
C ALA A 250 3.97 -8.69 9.34
N LYS A 251 4.02 -9.08 8.07
CA LYS A 251 5.16 -9.76 7.45
C LYS A 251 6.19 -8.83 6.79
N ALA A 252 5.97 -7.51 6.85
CA ALA A 252 6.89 -6.57 6.22
C ALA A 252 8.23 -6.50 6.97
N THR A 253 9.31 -6.39 6.21
CA THR A 253 10.65 -6.17 6.74
C THR A 253 10.90 -4.69 6.98
N VAL A 254 11.58 -4.37 8.07
CA VAL A 254 11.90 -3.00 8.46
C VAL A 254 13.40 -2.88 8.62
N SER A 255 14.02 -2.03 7.84
CA SER A 255 15.46 -1.75 7.87
C SER A 255 15.75 -0.28 8.20
N GLY A 256 17.02 0.06 8.45
CA GLY A 256 17.46 1.43 8.73
C GLY A 256 17.35 1.84 10.21
N ILE A 257 16.94 0.95 11.11
CA ILE A 257 16.88 1.23 12.55
C ILE A 257 18.29 1.19 13.14
N LYS A 258 18.71 2.28 13.79
CA LYS A 258 20.06 2.44 14.36
C LYS A 258 19.98 2.95 15.79
N THR A 259 20.98 2.58 16.59
CA THR A 259 21.25 3.25 17.88
C THR A 259 21.55 4.73 17.63
N LYS A 260 21.03 5.60 18.47
CA LYS A 260 21.18 7.05 18.36
C LYS A 260 21.77 7.63 19.65
N ALA A 261 22.45 8.76 19.50
CA ALA A 261 22.88 9.56 20.64
C ALA A 261 21.76 10.48 21.13
N TYR A 262 21.67 10.67 22.42
CA TYR A 262 20.73 11.57 23.06
C TYR A 262 21.01 13.02 22.65
N THR A 263 19.95 13.73 22.24
CA THR A 263 20.03 15.12 21.76
C THR A 263 19.24 16.12 22.60
N GLY A 264 18.49 15.66 23.60
CA GLY A 264 17.50 16.44 24.34
C GLY A 264 16.16 16.62 23.61
N LYS A 265 16.11 16.29 22.32
CA LYS A 265 14.91 16.39 21.47
C LYS A 265 14.38 15.00 21.10
N ALA A 266 13.17 14.95 20.55
CA ALA A 266 12.62 13.71 20.01
C ALA A 266 13.48 13.14 18.90
N ILE A 267 13.80 11.86 18.98
CA ILE A 267 14.66 11.15 18.02
C ILE A 267 13.81 10.28 17.14
N THR A 268 13.99 10.41 15.83
CA THR A 268 13.33 9.60 14.81
C THR A 268 14.33 8.72 14.07
N GLN A 269 13.83 7.74 13.33
CA GLN A 269 14.61 6.82 12.50
C GLN A 269 14.28 7.04 11.02
N LYS A 270 15.30 6.97 10.16
CA LYS A 270 15.08 6.86 8.72
C LYS A 270 14.97 5.38 8.38
N ILE A 271 13.75 4.88 8.18
CA ILE A 271 13.47 3.47 7.94
C ILE A 271 13.04 3.23 6.50
N THR A 272 13.22 1.99 6.06
CA THR A 272 12.61 1.44 4.85
C THR A 272 11.74 0.26 5.26
N VAL A 273 10.49 0.23 4.79
CA VAL A 273 9.53 -0.85 5.03
C VAL A 273 9.27 -1.55 3.70
N LYS A 274 9.47 -2.87 3.63
CA LYS A 274 9.23 -3.69 2.44
C LYS A 274 8.28 -4.83 2.76
N LEU A 275 7.27 -5.03 1.92
CA LEU A 275 6.37 -6.17 1.96
C LEU A 275 6.57 -6.97 0.67
N GLY A 276 7.19 -8.16 0.78
CA GLY A 276 7.76 -8.83 -0.38
C GLY A 276 8.78 -7.92 -1.06
N ASP A 277 8.67 -7.76 -2.38
CA ASP A 277 9.54 -6.88 -3.17
C ASP A 277 9.11 -5.41 -3.17
N LYS A 278 7.88 -5.12 -2.71
CA LYS A 278 7.32 -3.77 -2.72
C LYS A 278 7.85 -2.92 -1.57
N VAL A 279 8.38 -1.75 -1.89
CA VAL A 279 8.74 -0.73 -0.91
C VAL A 279 7.52 0.13 -0.61
N LEU A 280 7.10 0.13 0.65
CA LEU A 280 5.95 0.90 1.11
C LEU A 280 6.34 2.37 1.38
N LYS A 281 5.41 3.29 1.14
CA LYS A 281 5.58 4.74 1.28
C LYS A 281 5.01 5.24 2.60
N ASN A 282 5.84 5.93 3.40
CA ASN A 282 5.37 6.59 4.63
C ASN A 282 4.39 7.73 4.30
N GLY A 283 3.31 7.80 5.05
CA GLY A 283 2.21 8.77 4.86
C GLY A 283 1.10 8.27 3.93
N THR A 284 1.41 7.40 2.97
CA THR A 284 0.44 6.78 2.04
C THR A 284 0.09 5.36 2.46
N ASP A 285 1.09 4.49 2.58
CA ASP A 285 0.91 3.05 2.85
C ASP A 285 1.03 2.72 4.33
N TYR A 286 1.71 3.55 5.10
CA TYR A 286 1.83 3.41 6.55
C TYR A 286 2.09 4.76 7.23
N THR A 287 1.93 4.77 8.56
CA THR A 287 2.36 5.86 9.44
C THR A 287 3.36 5.35 10.46
N VAL A 288 4.16 6.25 11.05
CA VAL A 288 5.13 5.92 12.09
C VAL A 288 4.89 6.78 13.32
N THR A 289 4.73 6.12 14.46
CA THR A 289 4.67 6.77 15.77
C THR A 289 5.84 6.34 16.63
N TYR A 290 6.19 7.14 17.61
CA TYR A 290 7.32 6.89 18.51
C TYR A 290 6.91 7.00 19.96
N SER A 291 7.49 6.15 20.81
CA SER A 291 7.38 6.25 22.27
C SER A 291 8.76 6.17 22.91
N ASN A 292 8.92 6.87 24.07
CA ASN A 292 10.18 6.95 24.82
C ASN A 292 11.37 7.52 24.04
N ASN A 293 11.14 8.15 22.90
CA ASN A 293 12.19 8.62 21.97
C ASN A 293 12.81 9.98 22.35
N LYS A 294 12.49 10.51 23.56
CA LYS A 294 13.06 11.74 24.13
C LYS A 294 13.99 11.48 25.31
N LYS A 295 14.21 10.21 25.69
CA LYS A 295 14.98 9.84 26.87
C LYS A 295 16.04 8.80 26.49
N ILE A 296 17.13 8.74 27.27
CA ILE A 296 18.13 7.67 27.17
C ILE A 296 17.49 6.35 27.59
N GLY A 297 17.82 5.27 26.86
CA GLY A 297 17.26 3.95 27.10
C GLY A 297 16.70 3.29 25.85
N LYS A 298 15.71 2.43 26.03
CA LYS A 298 14.96 1.80 24.95
C LYS A 298 13.80 2.70 24.53
N ALA A 299 13.79 3.01 23.25
CA ALA A 299 12.70 3.67 22.57
C ALA A 299 12.01 2.71 21.61
N LYS A 300 10.74 2.96 21.31
CA LYS A 300 9.95 2.16 20.35
C LYS A 300 9.49 3.03 19.20
N LEU A 301 9.41 2.42 18.04
CA LEU A 301 8.68 2.94 16.90
C LEU A 301 7.60 1.93 16.51
N THR A 302 6.41 2.43 16.21
CA THR A 302 5.29 1.61 15.72
C THR A 302 4.92 2.08 14.33
N ILE A 303 4.94 1.15 13.40
CA ILE A 303 4.55 1.32 12.00
C ILE A 303 3.14 0.76 11.90
N THR A 304 2.19 1.58 11.47
CA THR A 304 0.77 1.17 11.32
C THR A 304 0.38 1.31 9.86
N GLY A 305 -0.19 0.27 9.30
CA GLY A 305 -0.70 0.25 7.93
C GLY A 305 -1.76 1.34 7.71
N LYS A 306 -1.81 1.87 6.49
CA LYS A 306 -2.73 2.92 6.05
C LYS A 306 -3.11 2.68 4.59
N GLY A 307 -4.24 3.23 4.13
CA GLY A 307 -4.73 3.03 2.77
C GLY A 307 -5.05 1.55 2.53
N GLY A 308 -4.45 0.96 1.52
CA GLY A 308 -4.61 -0.47 1.22
C GLY A 308 -3.90 -1.44 2.16
N TYR A 309 -3.40 -0.97 3.30
CA TYR A 309 -2.67 -1.80 4.27
C TYR A 309 -3.26 -1.73 5.67
N CYS A 310 -3.16 -2.85 6.42
CA CYS A 310 -3.60 -2.95 7.81
C CYS A 310 -2.54 -3.58 8.71
N GLY A 311 -2.83 -3.62 10.01
CA GLY A 311 -1.93 -4.18 11.02
C GLY A 311 -0.82 -3.23 11.44
N SER A 312 0.06 -3.69 12.33
CA SER A 312 1.15 -2.88 12.84
C SER A 312 2.40 -3.70 13.16
N ILE A 313 3.56 -3.04 13.09
CA ILE A 313 4.86 -3.59 13.47
C ILE A 313 5.50 -2.66 14.47
N THR A 314 5.90 -3.18 15.63
CA THR A 314 6.68 -2.45 16.62
C THR A 314 8.13 -2.90 16.60
N LYS A 315 9.06 -1.95 16.58
CA LYS A 315 10.51 -2.16 16.67
C LYS A 315 11.10 -1.29 17.77
N GLU A 316 12.20 -1.78 18.36
CA GLU A 316 12.92 -1.04 19.37
C GLU A 316 14.24 -0.48 18.83
N PHE A 317 14.66 0.64 19.37
CA PHE A 317 16.02 1.16 19.18
C PHE A 317 16.56 1.73 20.49
N THR A 318 17.87 1.85 20.56
CA THR A 318 18.54 2.34 21.78
C THR A 318 18.94 3.80 21.58
N ILE A 319 18.70 4.61 22.61
CA ILE A 319 19.22 5.97 22.72
C ILE A 319 20.29 5.94 23.81
N ASN A 320 21.52 6.17 23.43
CA ASN A 320 22.67 6.23 24.32
C ASN A 320 22.98 7.68 24.75
N PRO A 321 23.68 7.90 25.86
CA PRO A 321 24.23 9.20 26.18
C PRO A 321 25.04 9.79 25.02
N ALA A 322 25.01 11.11 24.88
CA ALA A 322 25.81 11.80 23.86
C ALA A 322 27.31 11.57 24.07
N LYS A 323 28.07 11.55 22.96
CA LYS A 323 29.53 11.43 22.97
C LYS A 323 30.13 12.46 23.91
N GLN A 324 31.11 12.03 24.71
CA GLN A 324 31.85 12.86 25.66
C GLN A 324 33.07 13.52 24.97
N GLU A 325 33.54 14.63 25.53
CA GLU A 325 34.71 15.34 25.06
C GLU A 325 35.65 15.62 26.20
N ILE A 326 36.96 15.34 26.01
CA ILE A 326 38.01 15.79 26.88
C ILE A 326 38.34 17.24 26.53
N GLN A 327 38.11 18.17 27.46
CA GLN A 327 38.46 19.58 27.30
C GLN A 327 39.99 19.75 27.50
N LYS A 328 40.48 19.26 28.62
CA LYS A 328 41.92 19.40 28.98
C LYS A 328 42.49 18.09 29.44
N LEU A 329 43.73 17.79 29.05
CA LEU A 329 44.55 16.74 29.60
C LEU A 329 45.91 17.33 29.92
N SER A 330 46.39 17.21 31.17
CA SER A 330 47.63 17.81 31.62
C SER A 330 48.44 16.80 32.41
N SER A 331 49.78 16.88 32.25
CA SER A 331 50.76 16.08 32.97
C SER A 331 50.86 16.50 34.46
N ARG A 332 51.02 15.53 35.36
CA ARG A 332 51.29 15.68 36.78
C ARG A 332 52.46 14.77 37.17
N SER A 333 53.02 14.96 38.34
CA SER A 333 54.00 14.04 38.89
C SER A 333 53.33 12.68 39.11
N LYS A 334 53.86 11.62 38.44
CA LYS A 334 53.33 10.26 38.41
C LYS A 334 51.81 10.20 38.23
N GLY A 335 51.28 11.12 37.36
CA GLY A 335 49.83 11.22 37.16
C GLY A 335 49.42 12.08 35.98
N LEU A 336 48.13 12.16 35.78
CA LEU A 336 47.50 13.00 34.76
C LEU A 336 46.27 13.69 35.35
N PHE A 337 46.06 14.94 34.96
CA PHE A 337 44.83 15.67 35.23
C PHE A 337 44.01 15.68 33.96
N ILE A 338 42.73 15.30 34.08
CA ILE A 338 41.76 15.29 32.97
C ILE A 338 40.56 16.14 33.33
N ASP A 339 40.06 16.91 32.37
CA ASP A 339 38.90 17.75 32.46
C ASP A 339 37.98 17.48 31.24
N TRP A 340 36.67 17.39 31.48
CA TRP A 340 35.65 17.13 30.46
C TRP A 340 34.40 17.94 30.69
N ARG A 341 33.55 18.07 29.66
CA ARG A 341 32.26 18.78 29.80
C ARG A 341 31.24 17.90 30.53
N GLN A 342 30.58 18.45 31.53
CA GLN A 342 29.44 17.80 32.18
C GLN A 342 28.30 17.58 31.18
N LYS A 343 27.49 16.53 31.43
CA LYS A 343 26.28 16.23 30.68
C LYS A 343 25.13 16.05 31.66
N ASP A 344 24.07 16.84 31.53
CA ASP A 344 22.91 16.81 32.43
C ASP A 344 22.21 15.45 32.48
N SER A 345 22.24 14.74 31.34
CA SER A 345 21.66 13.40 31.19
C SER A 345 22.53 12.28 31.75
N ALA A 346 23.77 12.55 32.19
CA ALA A 346 24.65 11.52 32.75
C ALA A 346 24.29 11.17 34.19
N THR A 347 24.48 9.92 34.59
CA THR A 347 24.57 9.50 35.97
C THR A 347 26.01 9.61 36.47
N GLY A 348 26.98 9.40 35.56
CA GLY A 348 28.38 9.47 35.84
C GLY A 348 29.25 9.29 34.61
N TYR A 349 30.55 9.09 34.82
CA TYR A 349 31.56 9.02 33.77
C TYR A 349 32.50 7.85 33.97
N GLU A 350 33.06 7.39 32.86
CA GLU A 350 34.20 6.47 32.85
C GLU A 350 35.39 7.13 32.16
N VAL A 351 36.53 7.13 32.80
CA VAL A 351 37.81 7.51 32.20
C VAL A 351 38.62 6.24 32.02
N GLN A 352 39.06 6.00 30.79
CA GLN A 352 39.93 4.87 30.44
C GLN A 352 41.30 5.40 30.04
N TYR A 353 42.34 4.79 30.58
CA TYR A 353 43.72 5.17 30.29
C TYR A 353 44.61 3.96 30.07
N SER A 354 45.61 4.09 29.21
CA SER A 354 46.51 3.04 28.80
C SER A 354 47.82 3.61 28.27
N THR A 355 48.88 2.84 28.31
CA THR A 355 50.14 3.13 27.61
C THR A 355 50.07 2.74 26.12
N SER A 356 49.05 1.99 25.70
CA SER A 356 48.76 1.65 24.32
C SER A 356 47.63 2.51 23.76
N SER A 357 47.79 3.05 22.57
CA SER A 357 46.76 3.79 21.88
C SER A 357 45.55 2.93 21.48
N LYS A 358 45.72 1.61 21.42
CA LYS A 358 44.66 0.64 21.13
C LYS A 358 43.86 0.26 22.37
N PHE A 359 44.32 0.64 23.58
CA PHE A 359 43.68 0.31 24.87
C PHE A 359 43.62 -1.22 25.17
N ASP A 360 44.50 -2.03 24.57
CA ASP A 360 44.54 -3.50 24.75
C ASP A 360 44.71 -3.87 26.22
N LYS A 361 45.63 -3.17 26.93
CA LYS A 361 45.76 -3.18 28.38
C LYS A 361 45.41 -1.82 28.91
N SER A 362 44.30 -1.70 29.60
CA SER A 362 43.80 -0.42 30.08
C SER A 362 43.24 -0.49 31.48
N SER A 363 43.38 0.60 32.21
CA SER A 363 42.74 0.84 33.48
C SER A 363 41.56 1.78 33.33
N LYS A 364 40.62 1.71 34.29
CA LYS A 364 39.40 2.52 34.28
C LYS A 364 39.24 3.22 35.65
N LEU A 365 38.84 4.48 35.59
CA LEU A 365 38.31 5.25 36.69
C LEU A 365 36.82 5.48 36.48
N VAL A 366 35.98 5.04 37.40
CA VAL A 366 34.52 5.22 37.35
C VAL A 366 34.15 6.33 38.32
N ILE A 367 33.49 7.34 37.80
CA ILE A 367 33.02 8.52 38.52
C ILE A 367 31.51 8.45 38.60
N LYS A 368 30.96 8.27 39.82
CA LYS A 368 29.54 8.06 40.07
C LYS A 368 28.75 9.40 40.16
N ASN A 369 29.44 10.53 40.33
CA ASN A 369 28.82 11.83 40.46
C ASN A 369 28.79 12.56 39.14
N LYS A 370 27.59 12.83 38.62
CA LYS A 370 27.35 13.54 37.36
C LYS A 370 27.88 14.98 37.32
N LYS A 371 28.00 15.59 38.53
CA LYS A 371 28.51 16.97 38.67
C LYS A 371 30.05 17.05 38.59
N THR A 372 30.72 15.92 38.54
CA THR A 372 32.18 15.88 38.40
C THR A 372 32.55 16.12 36.93
N ASP A 373 33.41 17.08 36.68
CA ASP A 373 33.90 17.46 35.36
C ASP A 373 35.42 17.28 35.19
N LYS A 374 36.12 16.86 36.28
CA LYS A 374 37.56 16.70 36.33
C LYS A 374 37.98 15.55 37.25
N ALA A 375 39.13 14.96 36.98
CA ALA A 375 39.75 13.97 37.83
C ALA A 375 41.28 13.99 37.71
N THR A 376 41.94 13.48 38.75
CA THR A 376 43.37 13.22 38.69
C THR A 376 43.58 11.70 38.72
N ILE A 377 44.32 11.20 37.76
CA ILE A 377 44.78 9.83 37.70
C ILE A 377 46.20 9.83 38.31
N SER A 378 46.41 9.17 39.45
CA SER A 378 47.66 9.09 40.17
C SER A 378 48.25 7.69 40.14
N LYS A 379 49.44 7.53 40.70
CA LYS A 379 50.17 6.26 40.77
C LYS A 379 50.55 5.68 39.40
N LEU A 380 50.79 6.53 38.44
CA LEU A 380 51.26 6.17 37.12
C LEU A 380 52.80 6.13 37.11
N SER A 381 53.35 5.41 36.13
CA SER A 381 54.82 5.43 35.91
C SER A 381 55.26 6.83 35.49
N ALA A 382 56.38 7.30 36.07
CA ALA A 382 56.98 8.61 35.69
C ALA A 382 57.51 8.57 34.25
N ASN A 383 57.55 9.71 33.59
CA ASN A 383 58.07 9.90 32.22
C ASN A 383 57.45 8.92 31.19
N LYS A 384 56.19 8.47 31.41
CA LYS A 384 55.54 7.52 30.57
C LYS A 384 54.38 8.17 29.82
N LYS A 385 54.25 7.90 28.52
CA LYS A 385 53.12 8.35 27.71
C LYS A 385 51.90 7.52 28.00
N TYR A 386 50.77 8.16 28.27
CA TYR A 386 49.44 7.56 28.42
C TYR A 386 48.46 8.15 27.44
N TYR A 387 47.61 7.29 26.93
CA TYR A 387 46.45 7.63 26.12
C TYR A 387 45.21 7.60 27.01
N VAL A 388 44.32 8.56 26.85
CA VAL A 388 43.14 8.75 27.71
C VAL A 388 41.94 9.00 26.86
N ARG A 389 40.83 8.37 27.21
CA ARG A 389 39.50 8.64 26.65
C ARG A 389 38.45 8.61 27.75
N THR A 390 37.33 9.31 27.55
CA THR A 390 36.23 9.34 28.52
C THR A 390 34.91 9.12 27.84
N ARG A 391 33.95 8.61 28.58
CA ARG A 391 32.57 8.53 28.16
C ARG A 391 31.63 8.80 29.35
N SER A 392 30.45 9.30 29.08
CA SER A 392 29.34 9.35 30.06
C SER A 392 28.56 8.04 30.08
N TYR A 393 27.95 7.73 31.19
CA TYR A 393 26.93 6.69 31.29
C TYR A 393 25.69 7.21 32.03
N THR A 394 24.55 6.61 31.70
CA THR A 394 23.26 6.87 32.35
C THR A 394 22.67 5.55 32.81
N ILE A 395 22.15 5.52 34.04
CA ILE A 395 21.43 4.38 34.58
C ILE A 395 19.93 4.64 34.39
N VAL A 396 19.25 3.68 33.78
CA VAL A 396 17.78 3.69 33.59
C VAL A 396 17.27 2.34 34.10
N GLY A 397 16.53 2.34 35.20
CA GLY A 397 16.29 1.12 35.99
C GLY A 397 17.62 0.52 36.43
N ASP A 398 17.80 -0.78 36.24
CA ASP A 398 19.04 -1.50 36.59
C ASP A 398 20.07 -1.53 35.46
N LYS A 399 19.79 -0.89 34.31
CA LYS A 399 20.64 -0.96 33.12
C LYS A 399 21.47 0.29 32.92
N LYS A 400 22.78 0.10 32.65
CA LYS A 400 23.69 1.17 32.22
C LYS A 400 23.68 1.31 30.70
N TYR A 401 23.49 2.54 30.24
CA TYR A 401 23.66 2.94 28.85
C TYR A 401 24.89 3.82 28.74
N TYR A 402 25.77 3.50 27.79
CA TYR A 402 27.03 4.21 27.63
C TYR A 402 27.02 5.06 26.37
N GLY A 403 27.54 6.28 26.49
CA GLY A 403 27.87 7.11 25.35
C GLY A 403 29.11 6.55 24.60
N GLU A 404 29.32 7.04 23.42
CA GLU A 404 30.54 6.77 22.68
C GLU A 404 31.74 7.35 23.43
N TRP A 405 32.89 6.70 23.29
CA TRP A 405 34.14 7.24 23.80
C TRP A 405 34.49 8.57 23.14
N SER A 406 35.04 9.51 23.91
CA SER A 406 35.65 10.72 23.38
C SER A 406 36.79 10.38 22.40
N ASN A 407 37.22 11.37 21.63
CA ASN A 407 38.51 11.29 20.96
C ASN A 407 39.60 11.04 21.98
N VAL A 408 40.61 10.27 21.59
CA VAL A 408 41.74 9.97 22.43
C VAL A 408 42.66 11.17 22.55
N LYS A 409 43.04 11.54 23.76
CA LYS A 409 44.15 12.46 24.04
C LYS A 409 45.30 11.73 24.68
N SER A 410 46.53 12.24 24.56
CA SER A 410 47.70 11.65 25.22
C SER A 410 48.57 12.72 25.89
N ALA A 411 49.22 12.34 26.99
CA ALA A 411 50.19 13.14 27.71
C ALA A 411 51.26 12.28 28.35
N VAL A 412 52.41 12.82 28.63
CA VAL A 412 53.54 12.18 29.32
C VAL A 412 53.51 12.61 30.77
N THR A 413 53.53 11.67 31.70
CA THR A 413 53.61 11.93 33.15
C THR A 413 54.92 12.61 33.49
N LYS A 414 54.96 13.43 34.54
CA LYS A 414 56.17 14.04 35.10
C LYS A 414 56.82 13.10 36.14
N LYS A 415 58.05 13.36 36.48
CA LYS A 415 58.73 12.70 37.62
C LYS A 415 57.98 12.86 38.93
#